data_8153f9f5d60372e2865d7ae612b9253b
#
_entry.id   8153f9f5d60372e2865d7ae612b9253b
#
_cell.length_a   1.000
_cell.length_b   1.000
_cell.length_c   1.000
_cell.angle_alpha   90.00
_cell.angle_beta   90.00
_cell.angle_gamma   90.00
#
_symmetry.space_group_name_H-M   'P 1'
#
loop_
_entity.id
_entity.type
_entity.pdbx_description
1 polymer ?
#
loop_
_entity_poly.entity_id
_entity_poly.type
_entity_poly.pdbx_seq_one_letter_code
_entity_poly.pdbx_strand_id
1 'polypeptide(L)'
;MKPADSLLAPNRRAVLRTAFGATALLARPFEAMAASAGFEHWREDLRSRALAKGISEETWNRAMARVEPDTTVFKEMQSQPEFTEETWQYINRRVSDWRIIHGKTALKNNEALFARIEKDFGVERGTLLALWGVESAFGDPLVQQNHMRPVFPALAALAWNAPRRKAYWESELINALRIVDKGWSTPEQMRGSWAGAMGHTQWMPEVWLHVGIDYDNDGKISPFGKPDDALGSTAKYLVDRGKYHPGEHWGYEVRAGSNGSGSRTYAAWAGGGVTRADGQSFPQPNATAQLWTPVQGGPSFLLGPNFYSVRSYNPSMNYALAICYLGDRILGAPPFLQPFPGSERALTLAEVQEMQTRLTRAGFDTGGTDGRVGNDTLKAIKDFQIKAGLTPADGYGGLKVLARLRQGG
;
A
#
# COMPACT_ATOMS: atom_id res chain seq x y z
N MET A 1 -65.00 -47.64 -24.53
CA MET A 1 -63.88 -47.59 -25.49
C MET A 1 -62.84 -46.61 -24.90
N LYS A 2 -61.75 -47.17 -24.40
CA LYS A 2 -60.56 -46.41 -23.95
C LYS A 2 -59.46 -46.62 -24.97
N PRO A 3 -58.63 -45.58 -25.29
CA PRO A 3 -57.39 -45.77 -26.03
C PRO A 3 -56.19 -45.97 -25.09
N ALA A 4 -55.18 -46.57 -25.68
CA ALA A 4 -54.02 -47.26 -25.18
C ALA A 4 -52.95 -46.39 -24.54
N ASP A 5 -52.12 -47.09 -23.73
CA ASP A 5 -50.88 -46.68 -23.11
C ASP A 5 -49.83 -46.13 -24.11
N SER A 6 -49.15 -44.98 -23.73
CA SER A 6 -47.92 -44.53 -24.36
C SER A 6 -46.79 -44.65 -23.36
N LEU A 7 -45.82 -45.50 -23.65
CA LEU A 7 -44.57 -45.69 -22.95
C LEU A 7 -43.71 -44.42 -23.01
N LEU A 8 -43.34 -43.91 -21.86
CA LEU A 8 -42.43 -42.78 -21.71
C LEU A 8 -40.98 -43.22 -21.95
N ALA A 9 -40.34 -42.66 -22.96
CA ALA A 9 -38.90 -42.77 -23.22
C ALA A 9 -38.06 -42.02 -22.18
N PRO A 10 -36.88 -42.51 -21.80
CA PRO A 10 -36.06 -41.87 -20.77
C PRO A 10 -35.47 -40.54 -21.25
N ASN A 11 -35.51 -39.57 -20.35
CA ASN A 11 -35.15 -38.16 -20.56
C ASN A 11 -33.64 -37.98 -20.83
N ARG A 12 -33.27 -37.60 -22.05
CA ARG A 12 -31.89 -37.38 -22.53
C ARG A 12 -31.11 -36.30 -21.72
N ARG A 13 -31.73 -35.57 -20.80
CA ARG A 13 -31.08 -34.53 -19.96
C ARG A 13 -30.37 -35.11 -18.74
N ALA A 14 -30.60 -36.33 -18.31
CA ALA A 14 -29.95 -36.93 -17.15
C ALA A 14 -28.55 -37.51 -17.47
N VAL A 15 -28.31 -37.91 -18.74
CA VAL A 15 -27.03 -38.52 -19.15
C VAL A 15 -25.93 -37.49 -19.40
N LEU A 16 -26.29 -36.22 -19.70
CA LEU A 16 -25.31 -35.15 -19.93
C LEU A 16 -24.74 -34.52 -18.64
N ARG A 17 -25.38 -34.68 -17.48
CA ARG A 17 -24.87 -34.12 -16.21
C ARG A 17 -23.80 -34.97 -15.52
N THR A 18 -23.72 -36.27 -15.81
CA THR A 18 -22.70 -37.18 -15.26
C THR A 18 -21.40 -37.21 -16.06
N ALA A 19 -21.42 -36.84 -17.35
CA ALA A 19 -20.20 -36.79 -18.16
C ALA A 19 -19.37 -35.49 -17.95
N PHE A 20 -20.01 -34.36 -17.55
CA PHE A 20 -19.29 -33.11 -17.29
C PHE A 20 -18.56 -33.05 -15.93
N GLY A 21 -18.98 -33.84 -14.95
CA GLY A 21 -18.35 -33.91 -13.63
C GLY A 21 -17.03 -34.70 -13.63
N ALA A 22 -16.86 -35.68 -14.48
CA ALA A 22 -15.65 -36.51 -14.53
C ALA A 22 -14.51 -35.87 -15.34
N THR A 23 -14.83 -35.08 -16.37
CA THR A 23 -13.81 -34.34 -17.17
C THR A 23 -13.24 -33.14 -16.43
N ALA A 24 -13.99 -32.47 -15.56
CA ALA A 24 -13.50 -31.34 -14.77
C ALA A 24 -12.52 -31.75 -13.64
N LEU A 25 -12.63 -32.96 -13.12
CA LEU A 25 -11.73 -33.52 -12.10
C LEU A 25 -10.40 -34.05 -12.66
N LEU A 26 -10.35 -34.42 -13.94
CA LEU A 26 -9.13 -34.86 -14.61
C LEU A 26 -8.37 -33.74 -15.32
N ALA A 27 -9.03 -32.62 -15.62
CA ALA A 27 -8.38 -31.44 -16.25
C ALA A 27 -7.49 -30.64 -15.27
N ARG A 28 -7.88 -30.57 -13.99
CA ARG A 28 -7.12 -29.80 -12.97
C ARG A 28 -5.66 -30.25 -12.76
N PRO A 29 -5.33 -31.54 -12.63
CA PRO A 29 -3.95 -31.98 -12.52
C PRO A 29 -3.14 -31.75 -13.81
N PHE A 30 -3.77 -31.83 -14.98
CA PHE A 30 -3.11 -31.60 -16.25
C PHE A 30 -2.81 -30.11 -16.49
N GLU A 31 -3.72 -29.20 -16.16
CA GLU A 31 -3.48 -27.75 -16.18
C GLU A 31 -2.39 -27.33 -15.18
N ALA A 32 -2.38 -27.90 -13.99
CA ALA A 32 -1.35 -27.64 -12.99
C ALA A 32 0.03 -28.16 -13.45
N MET A 33 0.10 -29.35 -14.07
CA MET A 33 1.34 -29.89 -14.63
C MET A 33 1.83 -29.06 -15.83
N ALA A 34 0.94 -28.61 -16.71
CA ALA A 34 1.30 -27.75 -17.84
C ALA A 34 1.79 -26.37 -17.39
N ALA A 35 1.16 -25.79 -16.34
CA ALA A 35 1.58 -24.55 -15.74
C ALA A 35 2.96 -24.68 -15.06
N SER A 36 3.20 -25.79 -14.36
CA SER A 36 4.52 -26.09 -13.76
C SER A 36 5.61 -26.24 -14.82
N ALA A 37 5.36 -27.01 -15.90
CA ALA A 37 6.31 -27.15 -17.01
C ALA A 37 6.59 -25.81 -17.71
N GLY A 38 5.59 -24.96 -17.85
CA GLY A 38 5.75 -23.61 -18.42
C GLY A 38 6.60 -22.69 -17.55
N PHE A 39 6.45 -22.77 -16.23
CA PHE A 39 7.30 -22.03 -15.29
C PHE A 39 8.75 -22.51 -15.31
N GLU A 40 8.98 -23.83 -15.33
CA GLU A 40 10.32 -24.40 -15.41
C GLU A 40 11.07 -23.94 -16.66
N HIS A 41 10.41 -23.98 -17.82
CA HIS A 41 11.01 -23.52 -19.07
C HIS A 41 11.35 -22.01 -19.00
N TRP A 42 10.43 -21.18 -18.50
CA TRP A 42 10.68 -19.77 -18.30
C TRP A 42 11.83 -19.51 -17.32
N ARG A 43 11.94 -20.31 -16.26
CA ARG A 43 13.00 -20.18 -15.25
C ARG A 43 14.37 -20.47 -15.84
N GLU A 44 14.52 -21.49 -16.70
CA GLU A 44 15.77 -21.77 -17.41
C GLU A 44 16.14 -20.69 -18.42
N ASP A 45 15.15 -20.14 -19.14
CA ASP A 45 15.37 -18.99 -20.02
C ASP A 45 15.84 -17.76 -19.21
N LEU A 46 15.22 -17.52 -18.06
CA LEU A 46 15.62 -16.43 -17.17
C LEU A 46 17.03 -16.65 -16.61
N ARG A 47 17.40 -17.90 -16.29
CA ARG A 47 18.78 -18.23 -15.84
C ARG A 47 19.80 -17.73 -16.84
N SER A 48 19.63 -18.06 -18.11
CA SER A 48 20.54 -17.63 -19.17
C SER A 48 20.66 -16.10 -19.24
N ARG A 49 19.52 -15.38 -19.11
CA ARG A 49 19.53 -13.91 -19.08
C ARG A 49 20.14 -13.32 -17.81
N ALA A 50 19.94 -13.95 -16.66
CA ALA A 50 20.51 -13.51 -15.38
C ALA A 50 22.04 -13.65 -15.39
N LEU A 51 22.57 -14.80 -15.83
CA LEU A 51 24.02 -15.06 -15.96
C LEU A 51 24.65 -14.07 -16.96
N ALA A 52 24.00 -13.82 -18.10
CA ALA A 52 24.46 -12.82 -19.07
C ALA A 52 24.49 -11.38 -18.50
N LYS A 53 23.69 -11.10 -17.46
CA LYS A 53 23.70 -9.81 -16.71
C LYS A 53 24.65 -9.80 -15.51
N GLY A 54 25.52 -10.83 -15.38
CA GLY A 54 26.57 -10.91 -14.38
C GLY A 54 26.15 -11.49 -13.03
N ILE A 55 24.97 -12.12 -12.92
CA ILE A 55 24.59 -12.88 -11.72
C ILE A 55 25.42 -14.17 -11.69
N SER A 56 26.02 -14.51 -10.54
CA SER A 56 26.77 -15.74 -10.37
C SER A 56 25.85 -16.98 -10.38
N GLU A 57 26.41 -18.12 -10.83
CA GLU A 57 25.70 -19.40 -10.74
C GLU A 57 25.38 -19.78 -9.29
N GLU A 58 26.27 -19.47 -8.35
CA GLU A 58 26.03 -19.69 -6.92
C GLU A 58 24.80 -18.94 -6.44
N THR A 59 24.70 -17.64 -6.73
CA THR A 59 23.54 -16.81 -6.39
C THR A 59 22.26 -17.34 -7.03
N TRP A 60 22.32 -17.69 -8.33
CA TRP A 60 21.17 -18.28 -9.01
C TRP A 60 20.71 -19.58 -8.33
N ASN A 61 21.63 -20.50 -8.07
CA ASN A 61 21.30 -21.77 -7.46
C ASN A 61 20.73 -21.62 -6.05
N ARG A 62 21.26 -20.68 -5.29
CA ARG A 62 20.79 -20.38 -3.94
C ARG A 62 19.39 -19.74 -3.91
N ALA A 63 19.13 -18.81 -4.83
CA ALA A 63 17.92 -18.00 -4.81
C ALA A 63 16.78 -18.56 -5.67
N MET A 64 17.09 -19.23 -6.80
CA MET A 64 16.10 -19.54 -7.84
C MET A 64 15.95 -21.03 -8.15
N ALA A 65 16.94 -21.89 -7.85
CA ALA A 65 16.92 -23.29 -8.31
C ALA A 65 15.68 -24.09 -7.83
N ARG A 66 15.12 -23.73 -6.69
CA ARG A 66 13.95 -24.40 -6.08
C ARG A 66 12.76 -23.47 -5.88
N VAL A 67 12.76 -22.33 -6.55
CA VAL A 67 11.65 -21.37 -6.41
C VAL A 67 10.41 -21.91 -7.11
N GLU A 68 9.32 -21.95 -6.36
CA GLU A 68 7.96 -22.12 -6.88
C GLU A 68 7.28 -20.74 -6.96
N PRO A 69 6.51 -20.44 -8.03
CA PRO A 69 5.87 -19.13 -8.18
C PRO A 69 4.72 -18.95 -7.18
N ASP A 70 4.73 -17.87 -6.42
CA ASP A 70 3.61 -17.50 -5.57
C ASP A 70 2.49 -16.83 -6.38
N THR A 71 1.60 -17.62 -6.93
CA THR A 71 0.49 -17.13 -7.77
C THR A 71 -0.58 -16.34 -7.00
N THR A 72 -0.55 -16.35 -5.66
CA THR A 72 -1.50 -15.56 -4.84
C THR A 72 -1.32 -14.06 -5.02
N VAL A 73 -0.13 -13.63 -5.47
CA VAL A 73 0.17 -12.21 -5.77
C VAL A 73 -0.77 -11.60 -6.82
N PHE A 74 -1.32 -12.40 -7.74
CA PHE A 74 -2.23 -11.89 -8.77
C PHE A 74 -3.57 -11.41 -8.21
N LYS A 75 -4.04 -12.01 -7.13
CA LYS A 75 -5.25 -11.55 -6.43
C LYS A 75 -4.98 -10.21 -5.73
N GLU A 76 -3.85 -10.08 -5.07
CA GLU A 76 -3.48 -8.86 -4.37
C GLU A 76 -3.18 -7.71 -5.34
N MET A 77 -2.58 -8.00 -6.49
CA MET A 77 -2.36 -7.01 -7.56
C MET A 77 -3.66 -6.34 -8.06
N GLN A 78 -4.80 -7.03 -7.96
CA GLN A 78 -6.10 -6.50 -8.36
C GLN A 78 -6.79 -5.69 -7.25
N SER A 79 -6.32 -5.79 -6.00
CA SER A 79 -6.93 -5.18 -4.83
C SER A 79 -6.00 -4.10 -4.25
N GLN A 80 -5.95 -2.94 -4.93
CA GLN A 80 -5.17 -1.79 -4.49
C GLN A 80 -6.10 -0.70 -3.92
N PRO A 81 -6.19 -0.58 -2.58
CA PRO A 81 -7.14 0.30 -1.90
C PRO A 81 -7.04 1.77 -2.32
N GLU A 82 -5.84 2.25 -2.61
CA GLU A 82 -5.57 3.62 -3.03
C GLU A 82 -6.25 4.04 -4.34
N PHE A 83 -6.73 3.07 -5.14
CA PHE A 83 -7.45 3.30 -6.39
C PHE A 83 -8.92 2.85 -6.35
N THR A 84 -9.34 2.11 -5.32
CA THR A 84 -10.67 1.49 -5.25
C THR A 84 -11.54 2.01 -4.12
N GLU A 85 -10.95 2.60 -3.08
CA GLU A 85 -11.68 3.15 -1.95
C GLU A 85 -12.13 4.60 -2.21
N GLU A 86 -13.23 4.99 -1.58
CA GLU A 86 -13.62 6.40 -1.48
C GLU A 86 -12.49 7.20 -0.82
N THR A 87 -12.18 8.39 -1.35
CA THR A 87 -11.06 9.21 -0.87
C THR A 87 -11.08 9.40 0.64
N TRP A 88 -12.25 9.70 1.23
CA TRP A 88 -12.36 9.94 2.67
C TRP A 88 -12.16 8.67 3.51
N GLN A 89 -12.59 7.50 3.03
CA GLN A 89 -12.36 6.21 3.70
C GLN A 89 -10.86 5.87 3.71
N TYR A 90 -10.22 6.06 2.55
CA TYR A 90 -8.77 5.87 2.41
C TYR A 90 -8.00 6.78 3.39
N ILE A 91 -8.34 8.09 3.42
CA ILE A 91 -7.73 9.07 4.33
C ILE A 91 -7.95 8.68 5.79
N ASN A 92 -9.18 8.42 6.22
CA ASN A 92 -9.49 8.05 7.60
C ASN A 92 -8.72 6.81 8.06
N ARG A 93 -8.53 5.84 7.16
CA ARG A 93 -7.81 4.61 7.48
C ARG A 93 -6.30 4.82 7.54
N ARG A 94 -5.74 5.67 6.70
CA ARG A 94 -4.29 5.97 6.70
C ARG A 94 -3.90 7.02 7.74
N VAL A 95 -4.77 7.97 8.04
CA VAL A 95 -4.54 9.05 9.02
C VAL A 95 -5.31 8.74 10.32
N SER A 96 -5.17 7.52 10.82
CA SER A 96 -5.84 7.07 12.03
C SER A 96 -5.16 7.60 13.30
N ASP A 97 -5.94 7.73 14.39
CA ASP A 97 -5.39 8.08 15.72
C ASP A 97 -4.24 7.18 16.13
N TRP A 98 -4.34 5.87 15.82
CA TRP A 98 -3.27 4.92 16.07
C TRP A 98 -1.95 5.38 15.45
N ARG A 99 -1.97 5.74 14.13
CA ARG A 99 -0.76 6.20 13.43
C ARG A 99 -0.27 7.55 13.93
N ILE A 100 -1.15 8.46 14.29
CA ILE A 100 -0.79 9.77 14.84
C ILE A 100 -0.07 9.59 16.18
N ILE A 101 -0.60 8.78 17.08
CA ILE A 101 -0.04 8.54 18.40
C ILE A 101 1.31 7.81 18.30
N HIS A 102 1.36 6.73 17.51
CA HIS A 102 2.60 5.97 17.31
C HIS A 102 3.65 6.75 16.53
N GLY A 103 3.22 7.62 15.58
CA GLY A 103 4.13 8.53 14.89
C GLY A 103 4.79 9.56 15.80
N LYS A 104 4.04 10.12 16.76
CA LYS A 104 4.62 10.99 17.79
C LYS A 104 5.62 10.25 18.67
N THR A 105 5.33 9.01 19.01
CA THR A 105 6.24 8.15 19.77
C THR A 105 7.49 7.80 18.96
N ALA A 106 7.31 7.43 17.69
CA ALA A 106 8.42 7.15 16.78
C ALA A 106 9.33 8.36 16.57
N LEU A 107 8.75 9.56 16.43
CA LEU A 107 9.51 10.81 16.38
C LEU A 107 10.36 11.01 17.64
N LYS A 108 9.73 10.91 18.82
CA LYS A 108 10.41 11.08 20.11
C LYS A 108 11.57 10.10 20.27
N ASN A 109 11.37 8.84 19.90
CA ASN A 109 12.38 7.80 20.04
C ASN A 109 13.54 7.92 19.05
N ASN A 110 13.35 8.63 17.95
CA ASN A 110 14.32 8.77 16.86
C ASN A 110 14.62 10.25 16.52
N GLU A 111 14.46 11.16 17.48
CA GLU A 111 14.56 12.61 17.24
C GLU A 111 15.89 13.02 16.62
N ALA A 112 17.01 12.48 17.12
CA ALA A 112 18.35 12.75 16.61
C ALA A 112 18.50 12.28 15.14
N LEU A 113 17.94 11.13 14.79
CA LEU A 113 17.94 10.61 13.42
C LEU A 113 17.16 11.54 12.48
N PHE A 114 15.93 11.93 12.86
CA PHE A 114 15.13 12.83 12.04
C PHE A 114 15.78 14.22 11.89
N ALA A 115 16.37 14.78 12.96
CA ALA A 115 17.08 16.04 12.89
C ALA A 115 18.31 15.97 11.95
N ARG A 116 19.04 14.85 11.95
CA ARG A 116 20.15 14.60 11.02
C ARG A 116 19.67 14.53 9.59
N ILE A 117 18.61 13.76 9.31
CA ILE A 117 18.05 13.60 7.96
C ILE A 117 17.53 14.94 7.41
N GLU A 118 16.81 15.71 8.23
CA GLU A 118 16.35 17.05 7.83
C GLU A 118 17.52 17.98 7.48
N LYS A 119 18.60 17.93 8.26
CA LYS A 119 19.81 18.71 7.99
C LYS A 119 20.49 18.29 6.69
N ASP A 120 20.60 16.98 6.44
CA ASP A 120 21.39 16.45 5.33
C ASP A 120 20.63 16.52 4.00
N PHE A 121 19.31 16.35 4.02
CA PHE A 121 18.46 16.24 2.82
C PHE A 121 17.40 17.34 2.69
N GLY A 122 17.14 18.10 3.73
CA GLY A 122 16.08 19.13 3.73
C GLY A 122 14.66 18.56 3.64
N VAL A 123 14.48 17.26 3.84
CA VAL A 123 13.16 16.61 3.82
C VAL A 123 12.52 16.71 5.20
N GLU A 124 11.32 17.26 5.26
CA GLU A 124 10.56 17.42 6.49
C GLU A 124 10.34 16.08 7.20
N ARG A 125 10.61 16.05 8.52
CA ARG A 125 10.43 14.85 9.36
C ARG A 125 9.01 14.28 9.30
N GLY A 126 7.99 15.14 9.18
CA GLY A 126 6.59 14.73 9.05
C GLY A 126 6.35 13.84 7.84
N THR A 127 6.94 14.18 6.69
CA THR A 127 6.85 13.38 5.46
C THR A 127 7.45 11.98 5.65
N LEU A 128 8.64 11.90 6.24
CA LEU A 128 9.32 10.61 6.47
C LEU A 128 8.61 9.75 7.51
N LEU A 129 8.12 10.37 8.60
CA LEU A 129 7.31 9.67 9.61
C LEU A 129 6.04 9.10 9.02
N ALA A 130 5.35 9.86 8.17
CA ALA A 130 4.13 9.41 7.53
C ALA A 130 4.39 8.25 6.55
N LEU A 131 5.44 8.33 5.73
CA LEU A 131 5.88 7.22 4.88
C LEU A 131 6.18 5.98 5.74
N TRP A 132 7.01 6.11 6.77
CA TRP A 132 7.32 5.00 7.67
C TRP A 132 6.07 4.38 8.32
N GLY A 133 5.15 5.23 8.79
CA GLY A 133 3.90 4.80 9.42
C GLY A 133 2.92 4.12 8.47
N VAL A 134 2.83 4.55 7.22
CA VAL A 134 1.92 3.97 6.23
C VAL A 134 2.50 2.69 5.65
N GLU A 135 3.80 2.65 5.34
CA GLU A 135 4.45 1.53 4.67
C GLU A 135 4.65 0.31 5.59
N SER A 136 5.05 0.53 6.84
CA SER A 136 5.37 -0.58 7.75
C SER A 136 4.88 -0.42 9.19
N ALA A 137 3.96 0.52 9.45
CA ALA A 137 3.51 0.82 10.80
C ALA A 137 4.68 1.13 11.75
N PHE A 138 5.61 1.97 11.30
CA PHE A 138 6.84 2.35 12.01
C PHE A 138 7.80 1.18 12.26
N GLY A 139 7.86 0.24 11.33
CA GLY A 139 8.73 -0.92 11.42
C GLY A 139 8.23 -2.01 12.35
N ASP A 140 6.92 -2.07 12.62
CA ASP A 140 6.32 -3.08 13.49
C ASP A 140 6.69 -4.50 13.02
N PRO A 141 7.40 -5.29 13.86
CA PRO A 141 7.79 -6.66 13.51
C PRO A 141 6.62 -7.58 13.17
N LEU A 142 5.45 -7.37 13.78
CA LEU A 142 4.24 -8.16 13.49
C LEU A 142 3.76 -7.94 12.05
N VAL A 143 3.89 -6.72 11.53
CA VAL A 143 3.58 -6.44 10.11
C VAL A 143 4.51 -7.22 9.20
N GLN A 144 5.81 -7.21 9.52
CA GLN A 144 6.81 -7.91 8.73
C GLN A 144 6.64 -9.43 8.77
N GLN A 145 6.27 -10.00 9.92
CA GLN A 145 6.06 -11.44 10.06
C GLN A 145 4.78 -11.94 9.39
N ASN A 146 3.67 -11.23 9.56
CA ASN A 146 2.35 -11.72 9.17
C ASN A 146 1.95 -11.37 7.73
N HIS A 147 2.51 -10.28 7.18
CA HIS A 147 2.10 -9.76 5.87
C HIS A 147 3.20 -9.79 4.82
N MET A 148 4.44 -10.13 5.22
CA MET A 148 5.57 -10.21 4.31
C MET A 148 5.82 -11.65 3.89
N ARG A 149 5.97 -11.86 2.58
CA ARG A 149 6.24 -13.15 1.95
C ARG A 149 7.65 -13.22 1.38
N PRO A 150 8.17 -14.39 1.04
CA PRO A 150 9.43 -14.50 0.32
C PRO A 150 9.39 -13.74 -1.00
N VAL A 151 10.40 -12.89 -1.24
CA VAL A 151 10.43 -11.98 -2.40
C VAL A 151 10.63 -12.74 -3.71
N PHE A 152 11.49 -13.77 -3.73
CA PHE A 152 11.80 -14.50 -4.95
C PHE A 152 10.59 -15.24 -5.54
N PRO A 153 9.78 -16.01 -4.79
CA PRO A 153 8.53 -16.58 -5.28
C PRO A 153 7.54 -15.56 -5.82
N ALA A 154 7.41 -14.41 -5.12
CA ALA A 154 6.48 -13.35 -5.52
C ALA A 154 6.91 -12.69 -6.84
N LEU A 155 8.16 -12.24 -6.93
CA LEU A 155 8.70 -11.63 -8.15
C LEU A 155 8.79 -12.62 -9.32
N ALA A 156 9.11 -13.90 -9.06
CA ALA A 156 9.11 -14.93 -10.08
C ALA A 156 7.72 -15.12 -10.70
N ALA A 157 6.65 -15.20 -9.88
CA ALA A 157 5.29 -15.29 -10.38
C ALA A 157 4.92 -14.07 -11.23
N LEU A 158 5.24 -12.86 -10.77
CA LEU A 158 4.96 -11.61 -11.49
C LEU A 158 5.75 -11.52 -12.81
N ALA A 159 7.04 -11.84 -12.81
CA ALA A 159 7.89 -11.82 -14.00
C ALA A 159 7.45 -12.87 -15.02
N TRP A 160 7.04 -14.04 -14.54
CA TRP A 160 6.56 -15.12 -15.39
C TRP A 160 5.21 -14.81 -16.03
N ASN A 161 4.20 -14.42 -15.23
CA ASN A 161 2.81 -14.43 -15.72
C ASN A 161 1.95 -13.23 -15.34
N ALA A 162 2.52 -12.10 -14.91
CA ALA A 162 1.72 -10.89 -14.73
C ALA A 162 1.10 -10.43 -16.06
N PRO A 163 -0.17 -9.97 -16.07
CA PRO A 163 -0.84 -9.53 -17.29
C PRO A 163 -0.21 -8.27 -17.89
N ARG A 164 0.51 -7.51 -17.06
CA ARG A 164 1.18 -6.25 -17.45
C ARG A 164 2.55 -6.14 -16.79
N ARG A 165 3.46 -5.36 -17.40
CA ARG A 165 4.77 -4.99 -16.83
C ARG A 165 5.72 -6.17 -16.56
N LYS A 166 5.64 -7.28 -17.30
CA LYS A 166 6.54 -8.45 -17.12
C LYS A 166 8.02 -8.05 -17.11
N ALA A 167 8.45 -7.21 -18.04
CA ALA A 167 9.82 -6.73 -18.12
C ALA A 167 10.26 -5.95 -16.87
N TYR A 168 9.37 -5.18 -16.27
CA TYR A 168 9.62 -4.49 -15.01
C TYR A 168 9.82 -5.51 -13.86
N TRP A 169 8.91 -6.49 -13.74
CA TRP A 169 9.01 -7.52 -12.70
C TRP A 169 10.27 -8.39 -12.87
N GLU A 170 10.64 -8.71 -14.11
CA GLU A 170 11.91 -9.40 -14.38
C GLU A 170 13.10 -8.54 -13.97
N SER A 171 13.08 -7.24 -14.24
CA SER A 171 14.14 -6.33 -13.81
C SER A 171 14.26 -6.30 -12.29
N GLU A 172 13.13 -6.24 -11.55
CA GLU A 172 13.14 -6.27 -10.09
C GLU A 172 13.67 -7.61 -9.54
N LEU A 173 13.33 -8.74 -10.19
CA LEU A 173 13.85 -10.05 -9.81
C LEU A 173 15.38 -10.14 -10.04
N ILE A 174 15.88 -9.60 -11.15
CA ILE A 174 17.33 -9.51 -11.40
C ILE A 174 18.00 -8.59 -10.37
N ASN A 175 17.38 -7.49 -9.99
CA ASN A 175 17.90 -6.60 -8.95
C ASN A 175 17.93 -7.30 -7.58
N ALA A 176 16.91 -8.11 -7.25
CA ALA A 176 16.91 -8.94 -6.04
C ALA A 176 18.07 -9.93 -6.04
N LEU A 177 18.35 -10.58 -7.19
CA LEU A 177 19.52 -11.46 -7.35
C LEU A 177 20.84 -10.71 -7.14
N ARG A 178 20.98 -9.48 -7.67
CA ARG A 178 22.17 -8.65 -7.46
C ARG A 178 22.42 -8.29 -5.99
N ILE A 179 21.35 -8.06 -5.22
CA ILE A 179 21.45 -7.80 -3.77
C ILE A 179 22.07 -9.02 -3.06
N VAL A 180 21.64 -10.23 -3.43
CA VAL A 180 22.18 -11.47 -2.90
C VAL A 180 23.63 -11.68 -3.36
N ASP A 181 23.92 -11.43 -4.64
CA ASP A 181 25.24 -11.58 -5.23
C ASP A 181 26.29 -10.64 -4.61
N LYS A 182 25.85 -9.44 -4.18
CA LYS A 182 26.65 -8.49 -3.40
C LYS A 182 26.84 -8.89 -1.93
N GLY A 183 26.16 -9.94 -1.46
CA GLY A 183 26.18 -10.34 -0.05
C GLY A 183 25.44 -9.37 0.90
N TRP A 184 24.63 -8.44 0.37
CA TRP A 184 23.89 -7.48 1.20
C TRP A 184 22.73 -8.15 1.94
N SER A 185 22.19 -9.25 1.42
CA SER A 185 21.14 -10.05 2.06
C SER A 185 21.19 -11.49 1.59
N THR A 186 20.34 -12.34 2.18
CA THR A 186 20.13 -13.72 1.72
C THR A 186 18.72 -13.89 1.19
N PRO A 187 18.45 -14.87 0.31
CA PRO A 187 17.10 -15.12 -0.18
C PRO A 187 16.05 -15.30 0.93
N GLU A 188 16.45 -15.93 2.04
CA GLU A 188 15.59 -16.21 3.19
C GLU A 188 15.24 -14.94 3.98
N GLN A 189 16.17 -13.98 4.05
CA GLN A 189 15.99 -12.69 4.71
C GLN A 189 15.14 -11.73 3.87
N MET A 190 15.12 -11.90 2.55
CA MET A 190 14.36 -11.05 1.65
C MET A 190 12.87 -11.39 1.71
N ARG A 191 12.18 -10.72 2.63
CA ARG A 191 10.73 -10.80 2.78
C ARG A 191 10.12 -9.44 2.52
N GLY A 192 9.02 -9.43 1.76
CA GLY A 192 8.39 -8.20 1.32
C GLY A 192 6.89 -8.35 1.02
N SER A 193 6.30 -7.32 0.46
CA SER A 193 4.92 -7.30 -0.01
C SER A 193 4.73 -8.27 -1.20
N TRP A 194 3.49 -8.39 -1.66
CA TRP A 194 3.17 -9.14 -2.88
C TRP A 194 3.96 -8.68 -4.11
N ALA A 195 4.36 -7.43 -4.16
CA ALA A 195 5.15 -6.83 -5.24
C ALA A 195 6.68 -6.90 -5.01
N GLY A 196 7.13 -7.46 -3.90
CA GLY A 196 8.55 -7.56 -3.55
C GLY A 196 9.13 -6.29 -2.91
N ALA A 197 8.30 -5.37 -2.43
CA ALA A 197 8.73 -4.20 -1.67
C ALA A 197 9.08 -4.59 -0.23
N MET A 198 10.21 -4.10 0.32
CA MET A 198 10.83 -4.62 1.55
C MET A 198 11.10 -3.56 2.60
N GLY A 199 11.07 -3.97 3.86
CA GLY A 199 11.58 -3.23 5.01
C GLY A 199 10.73 -2.05 5.46
N HIS A 200 11.37 -1.15 6.19
CA HIS A 200 10.73 -0.02 6.89
C HIS A 200 9.92 0.90 5.98
N THR A 201 10.42 1.19 4.80
CA THR A 201 9.78 2.10 3.84
C THR A 201 9.46 1.43 2.51
N GLN A 202 9.38 0.09 2.52
CA GLN A 202 8.93 -0.73 1.39
C GLN A 202 9.73 -0.48 0.10
N TRP A 203 11.06 -0.66 0.16
CA TRP A 203 11.92 -0.53 -1.01
C TRP A 203 11.72 -1.65 -2.01
N MET A 204 11.56 -1.28 -3.27
CA MET A 204 11.77 -2.22 -4.37
C MET A 204 13.26 -2.58 -4.46
N PRO A 205 13.62 -3.77 -4.98
CA PRO A 205 15.03 -4.16 -5.17
C PRO A 205 15.86 -3.13 -5.94
N GLU A 206 15.26 -2.46 -6.92
CA GLU A 206 15.90 -1.38 -7.67
C GLU A 206 16.28 -0.20 -6.76
N VAL A 207 15.37 0.22 -5.87
CA VAL A 207 15.61 1.32 -4.92
C VAL A 207 16.74 0.94 -3.95
N TRP A 208 16.75 -0.28 -3.44
CA TRP A 208 17.83 -0.74 -2.56
C TRP A 208 19.19 -0.63 -3.24
N LEU A 209 19.32 -1.10 -4.50
CA LEU A 209 20.59 -1.10 -5.23
C LEU A 209 21.09 0.28 -5.64
N HIS A 210 20.19 1.19 -6.04
CA HIS A 210 20.57 2.43 -6.74
C HIS A 210 20.34 3.71 -5.94
N VAL A 211 19.52 3.64 -4.88
CA VAL A 211 19.21 4.78 -4.01
C VAL A 211 19.71 4.54 -2.60
N GLY A 212 19.69 3.28 -2.14
CA GLY A 212 20.10 2.88 -0.80
C GLY A 212 21.47 3.44 -0.41
N ILE A 213 21.56 3.92 0.82
CA ILE A 213 22.81 4.40 1.47
C ILE A 213 22.95 3.77 2.85
N ASP A 214 24.19 3.51 3.24
CA ASP A 214 24.58 3.16 4.59
C ASP A 214 24.58 4.43 5.44
N TYR A 215 23.45 4.71 6.09
CA TYR A 215 23.25 5.98 6.79
C TYR A 215 23.64 5.93 8.26
N ASP A 216 23.74 4.72 8.86
CA ASP A 216 24.29 4.55 10.20
C ASP A 216 25.80 4.21 10.20
N ASN A 217 26.42 4.05 9.01
CA ASN A 217 27.83 3.74 8.80
C ASN A 217 28.27 2.41 9.43
N ASP A 218 27.39 1.41 9.40
CA ASP A 218 27.70 0.05 9.89
C ASP A 218 28.38 -0.84 8.84
N GLY A 219 28.58 -0.30 7.62
CA GLY A 219 29.19 -1.00 6.47
C GLY A 219 28.21 -1.79 5.64
N LYS A 220 26.90 -1.68 5.87
CA LYS A 220 25.84 -2.35 5.12
C LYS A 220 24.76 -1.36 4.71
N ILE A 221 24.06 -1.69 3.66
CA ILE A 221 22.84 -0.98 3.25
C ILE A 221 21.67 -1.93 3.45
N SER A 222 20.75 -1.60 4.35
CA SER A 222 19.63 -2.49 4.67
C SER A 222 18.31 -1.75 4.86
N PRO A 223 17.20 -2.19 4.23
CA PRO A 223 15.88 -1.68 4.53
C PRO A 223 15.31 -2.26 5.84
N PHE A 224 16.02 -3.18 6.48
CA PHE A 224 15.62 -3.90 7.70
C PHE A 224 16.46 -3.49 8.89
N GLY A 225 16.06 -3.93 10.09
CA GLY A 225 16.80 -3.70 11.32
C GLY A 225 16.59 -2.30 11.87
N LYS A 226 17.64 -1.50 12.02
CA LYS A 226 17.51 -0.09 12.40
C LYS A 226 16.89 0.72 11.25
N PRO A 227 16.11 1.78 11.55
CA PRO A 227 15.45 2.55 10.52
C PRO A 227 16.35 3.53 9.76
N ASP A 228 17.60 3.71 10.17
CA ASP A 228 18.52 4.75 9.69
C ASP A 228 18.69 4.71 8.18
N ASP A 229 19.11 3.56 7.63
CA ASP A 229 19.32 3.39 6.20
C ASP A 229 18.02 3.58 5.41
N ALA A 230 16.94 3.00 5.92
CA ALA A 230 15.65 3.08 5.26
C ALA A 230 15.15 4.53 5.19
N LEU A 231 15.20 5.27 6.29
CA LEU A 231 14.73 6.65 6.35
C LEU A 231 15.68 7.61 5.62
N GLY A 232 16.99 7.45 5.79
CA GLY A 232 17.99 8.25 5.07
C GLY A 232 17.91 8.06 3.55
N SER A 233 17.80 6.82 3.09
CA SER A 233 17.63 6.54 1.66
C SER A 233 16.28 6.99 1.11
N THR A 234 15.21 6.93 1.92
CA THR A 234 13.91 7.49 1.51
C THR A 234 13.97 8.99 1.34
N ALA A 235 14.67 9.70 2.23
CA ALA A 235 14.92 11.13 2.06
C ALA A 235 15.71 11.40 0.78
N LYS A 236 16.79 10.66 0.54
CA LYS A 236 17.56 10.72 -0.71
C LYS A 236 16.69 10.46 -1.95
N TYR A 237 15.80 9.46 -1.90
CA TYR A 237 14.86 9.19 -3.00
C TYR A 237 13.97 10.39 -3.29
N LEU A 238 13.39 11.00 -2.25
CA LEU A 238 12.52 12.17 -2.43
C LEU A 238 13.26 13.35 -3.04
N VAL A 239 14.53 13.58 -2.68
CA VAL A 239 15.37 14.64 -3.27
C VAL A 239 15.75 14.30 -4.71
N ASP A 240 16.36 13.14 -4.93
CA ASP A 240 16.98 12.80 -6.21
C ASP A 240 15.92 12.51 -7.30
N ARG A 241 14.91 11.73 -6.97
CA ARG A 241 13.85 11.28 -7.89
C ARG A 241 12.56 12.07 -7.77
N GLY A 242 12.14 12.34 -6.53
CA GLY A 242 10.93 13.10 -6.25
C GLY A 242 11.07 14.60 -6.47
N LYS A 243 12.27 15.12 -6.59
CA LYS A 243 12.55 16.57 -6.73
C LYS A 243 11.98 17.36 -5.55
N TYR A 244 12.24 16.89 -4.33
CA TYR A 244 11.79 17.55 -3.12
C TYR A 244 12.40 18.94 -2.97
N HIS A 245 11.58 19.92 -2.61
CA HIS A 245 11.95 21.32 -2.40
C HIS A 245 12.10 21.59 -0.90
N PRO A 246 13.32 21.72 -0.37
CA PRO A 246 13.54 22.03 1.04
C PRO A 246 12.83 23.32 1.46
N GLY A 247 12.19 23.28 2.62
CA GLY A 247 11.51 24.45 3.18
C GLY A 247 10.17 24.81 2.55
N GLU A 248 9.71 24.11 1.50
CA GLU A 248 8.37 24.29 0.94
C GLU A 248 7.40 23.27 1.55
N HIS A 249 6.23 23.75 1.99
CA HIS A 249 5.14 22.86 2.44
C HIS A 249 4.50 22.15 1.25
N TRP A 250 3.96 20.94 1.45
CA TRP A 250 3.33 20.13 0.39
C TRP A 250 2.09 20.78 -0.24
N GLY A 251 1.39 21.63 0.52
CA GLY A 251 0.17 22.31 0.07
C GLY A 251 -0.70 22.79 1.21
N TYR A 252 -1.85 23.34 0.87
CA TYR A 252 -2.78 23.93 1.84
C TYR A 252 -4.22 23.60 1.45
N GLU A 253 -5.07 23.28 2.45
CA GLU A 253 -6.52 23.29 2.28
C GLU A 253 -7.00 24.71 1.98
N VAL A 254 -7.84 24.88 0.97
CA VAL A 254 -8.25 26.19 0.50
C VAL A 254 -9.77 26.29 0.28
N ARG A 255 -10.28 27.51 0.35
CA ARG A 255 -11.59 27.90 -0.17
C ARG A 255 -11.35 28.46 -1.58
N ALA A 256 -11.82 27.74 -2.60
CA ALA A 256 -11.68 28.16 -3.98
C ALA A 256 -12.97 28.85 -4.43
N GLY A 257 -12.88 30.15 -4.73
CA GLY A 257 -13.98 30.92 -5.31
C GLY A 257 -14.09 30.79 -6.83
N SER A 258 -13.13 30.12 -7.50
CA SER A 258 -13.12 29.94 -8.96
C SER A 258 -12.42 28.64 -9.36
N ASN A 259 -12.83 28.06 -10.48
CA ASN A 259 -12.21 26.91 -11.13
C ASN A 259 -10.97 27.36 -11.93
N GLY A 260 -9.84 27.60 -11.26
CA GLY A 260 -8.58 27.84 -11.94
C GLY A 260 -7.89 26.52 -12.32
N SER A 261 -7.20 26.50 -13.45
CA SER A 261 -6.37 25.35 -13.87
C SER A 261 -4.91 25.75 -14.02
N GLY A 262 -4.02 24.74 -14.01
CA GLY A 262 -2.60 24.92 -14.19
C GLY A 262 -1.84 25.31 -12.92
N SER A 263 -0.52 25.44 -13.06
CA SER A 263 0.38 25.86 -11.98
C SER A 263 0.47 27.38 -11.93
N ARG A 264 0.28 27.97 -10.74
CA ARG A 264 0.39 29.42 -10.49
C ARG A 264 1.07 29.61 -9.13
N THR A 265 1.62 30.80 -8.89
CA THR A 265 2.13 31.16 -7.56
C THR A 265 0.98 31.28 -6.54
N TYR A 266 1.28 31.04 -5.27
CA TYR A 266 0.27 31.27 -4.20
C TYR A 266 -0.25 32.71 -4.21
N ALA A 267 0.60 33.70 -4.51
CA ALA A 267 0.16 35.09 -4.66
C ALA A 267 -0.85 35.26 -5.81
N ALA A 268 -0.63 34.61 -6.95
CA ALA A 268 -1.57 34.66 -8.08
C ALA A 268 -2.89 33.92 -7.77
N TRP A 269 -2.85 32.84 -7.02
CA TRP A 269 -4.07 32.18 -6.53
C TRP A 269 -4.84 33.08 -5.57
N ALA A 270 -4.14 33.73 -4.62
CA ALA A 270 -4.76 34.64 -3.66
C ALA A 270 -5.38 35.87 -4.37
N GLY A 271 -4.67 36.44 -5.37
CA GLY A 271 -5.22 37.52 -6.21
C GLY A 271 -6.45 37.12 -7.04
N GLY A 272 -6.60 35.82 -7.32
CA GLY A 272 -7.79 35.23 -7.93
C GLY A 272 -8.91 34.83 -6.93
N GLY A 273 -8.79 35.21 -5.66
CA GLY A 273 -9.81 34.97 -4.63
C GLY A 273 -9.70 33.60 -3.94
N VAL A 274 -8.64 32.83 -4.16
CA VAL A 274 -8.38 31.58 -3.42
C VAL A 274 -7.73 31.91 -2.08
N THR A 275 -8.33 31.48 -0.97
CA THR A 275 -7.81 31.73 0.38
C THR A 275 -7.54 30.39 1.09
N ARG A 276 -6.61 30.37 2.02
CA ARG A 276 -6.46 29.22 2.90
C ARG A 276 -7.74 29.01 3.73
N ALA A 277 -8.09 27.76 3.95
CA ALA A 277 -9.30 27.41 4.69
C ALA A 277 -9.25 27.89 6.16
N ASP A 278 -8.05 27.98 6.75
CA ASP A 278 -7.80 28.49 8.11
C ASP A 278 -7.74 30.02 8.20
N GLY A 279 -7.93 30.73 7.09
CA GLY A 279 -7.94 32.18 7.02
C GLY A 279 -6.56 32.86 7.10
N GLN A 280 -5.46 32.07 7.17
CA GLN A 280 -4.11 32.62 7.19
C GLN A 280 -3.61 32.98 5.78
N SER A 281 -2.57 33.79 5.69
CA SER A 281 -1.86 34.05 4.42
C SER A 281 -0.99 32.86 4.02
N PHE A 282 -0.66 32.76 2.72
CA PHE A 282 0.30 31.76 2.25
C PHE A 282 1.73 32.21 2.65
N PRO A 283 2.50 31.37 3.38
CA PRO A 283 3.82 31.77 3.88
C PRO A 283 4.84 32.04 2.78
N GLN A 284 4.69 31.37 1.61
CA GLN A 284 5.61 31.45 0.48
C GLN A 284 4.86 31.90 -0.79
N PRO A 285 4.57 33.22 -0.91
CA PRO A 285 3.70 33.73 -1.96
C PRO A 285 4.22 33.48 -3.38
N ASN A 286 5.53 33.32 -3.55
CA ASN A 286 6.18 33.07 -4.85
C ASN A 286 6.29 31.58 -5.22
N ALA A 287 6.12 30.66 -4.26
CA ALA A 287 6.09 29.24 -4.56
C ALA A 287 4.85 28.88 -5.39
N THR A 288 4.98 27.86 -6.24
CA THR A 288 3.91 27.46 -7.17
C THR A 288 3.07 26.34 -6.62
N ALA A 289 1.79 26.33 -6.99
CA ALA A 289 0.87 25.28 -6.62
C ALA A 289 -0.20 25.06 -7.71
N GLN A 290 -0.84 23.89 -7.67
CA GLN A 290 -1.96 23.53 -8.53
C GLN A 290 -3.20 23.29 -7.69
N LEU A 291 -4.34 23.82 -8.14
CA LEU A 291 -5.63 23.57 -7.47
C LEU A 291 -6.11 22.14 -7.79
N TRP A 292 -6.51 21.43 -6.73
CA TRP A 292 -7.09 20.10 -6.85
C TRP A 292 -8.23 19.92 -5.85
N THR A 293 -9.36 19.42 -6.36
CA THR A 293 -10.54 19.06 -5.58
C THR A 293 -10.79 17.57 -5.78
N PRO A 294 -10.45 16.70 -4.81
CA PRO A 294 -10.57 15.25 -4.94
C PRO A 294 -11.98 14.78 -5.26
N VAL A 295 -12.95 15.39 -4.59
CA VAL A 295 -14.37 15.05 -4.70
C VAL A 295 -15.17 16.33 -4.77
N GLN A 296 -16.07 16.44 -5.74
CA GLN A 296 -16.92 17.62 -5.90
C GLN A 296 -17.73 17.90 -4.62
N GLY A 297 -17.70 19.14 -4.15
CA GLY A 297 -18.36 19.55 -2.90
C GLY A 297 -17.55 19.24 -1.63
N GLY A 298 -16.38 18.65 -1.75
CA GLY A 298 -15.44 18.39 -0.66
C GLY A 298 -14.33 19.44 -0.54
N PRO A 299 -13.33 19.18 0.30
CA PRO A 299 -12.19 20.07 0.48
C PRO A 299 -11.41 20.22 -0.83
N SER A 300 -10.89 21.43 -1.05
CA SER A 300 -9.97 21.75 -2.15
C SER A 300 -8.61 22.06 -1.59
N PHE A 301 -7.58 21.77 -2.38
CA PHE A 301 -6.20 21.94 -1.99
C PHE A 301 -5.40 22.69 -3.06
N LEU A 302 -4.51 23.58 -2.64
CA LEU A 302 -3.40 24.02 -3.47
C LEU A 302 -2.20 23.11 -3.18
N LEU A 303 -1.83 22.29 -4.17
CA LEU A 303 -0.77 21.28 -4.07
C LEU A 303 0.54 21.86 -4.60
N GLY A 304 1.53 21.95 -3.73
CA GLY A 304 2.89 22.38 -4.07
C GLY A 304 3.77 21.24 -4.63
N PRO A 305 5.04 21.54 -5.00
CA PRO A 305 5.97 20.55 -5.55
C PRO A 305 6.18 19.33 -4.64
N ASN A 306 6.24 19.52 -3.33
CA ASN A 306 6.49 18.42 -2.38
C ASN A 306 5.35 17.40 -2.29
N PHE A 307 4.11 17.78 -2.62
CA PHE A 307 3.04 16.81 -2.82
C PHE A 307 3.38 15.83 -3.96
N TYR A 308 3.88 16.34 -5.07
CA TYR A 308 4.25 15.53 -6.23
C TYR A 308 5.54 14.73 -6.00
N SER A 309 6.45 15.25 -5.14
CA SER A 309 7.59 14.49 -4.64
C SER A 309 7.12 13.23 -3.90
N VAL A 310 6.21 13.37 -2.95
CA VAL A 310 5.59 12.23 -2.24
C VAL A 310 4.84 11.31 -3.22
N ARG A 311 4.10 11.88 -4.18
CA ARG A 311 3.39 11.10 -5.21
C ARG A 311 4.33 10.29 -6.11
N SER A 312 5.61 10.66 -6.23
CA SER A 312 6.59 9.86 -6.97
C SER A 312 6.88 8.50 -6.32
N TYR A 313 6.64 8.38 -5.02
CA TYR A 313 6.79 7.13 -4.26
C TYR A 313 5.67 6.13 -4.58
N ASN A 314 4.44 6.62 -4.68
CA ASN A 314 3.27 5.87 -5.18
C ASN A 314 2.41 6.82 -6.02
N PRO A 315 2.06 6.49 -7.28
CA PRO A 315 1.41 7.41 -8.22
C PRO A 315 -0.03 7.80 -7.87
N SER A 316 -0.59 7.27 -6.77
CA SER A 316 -1.94 7.61 -6.30
C SER A 316 -1.98 9.00 -5.66
N MET A 317 -2.97 9.82 -6.05
CA MET A 317 -3.25 11.11 -5.42
C MET A 317 -3.76 10.93 -3.98
N ASN A 318 -4.58 9.90 -3.73
CA ASN A 318 -5.08 9.59 -2.39
C ASN A 318 -3.93 9.18 -1.45
N TYR A 319 -2.97 8.39 -1.96
CA TYR A 319 -1.77 8.04 -1.21
C TYR A 319 -0.97 9.28 -0.82
N ALA A 320 -0.64 10.14 -1.80
CA ALA A 320 0.14 11.34 -1.53
C ALA A 320 -0.55 12.27 -0.52
N LEU A 321 -1.89 12.47 -0.66
CA LEU A 321 -2.65 13.26 0.30
C LEU A 321 -2.63 12.64 1.70
N ALA A 322 -2.77 11.31 1.81
CA ALA A 322 -2.74 10.64 3.10
C ALA A 322 -1.37 10.75 3.79
N ILE A 323 -0.26 10.60 3.03
CA ILE A 323 1.10 10.77 3.57
C ILE A 323 1.29 12.21 4.06
N CYS A 324 1.04 13.20 3.20
CA CYS A 324 1.22 14.60 3.54
C CYS A 324 0.37 15.00 4.76
N TYR A 325 -0.89 14.64 4.75
CA TYR A 325 -1.82 14.93 5.86
C TYR A 325 -1.44 14.19 7.15
N LEU A 326 -1.02 12.93 7.08
CA LEU A 326 -0.56 12.19 8.27
C LEU A 326 0.69 12.86 8.87
N GLY A 327 1.62 13.32 8.04
CA GLY A 327 2.80 14.07 8.49
C GLY A 327 2.42 15.29 9.31
N ASP A 328 1.54 16.12 8.78
CA ASP A 328 1.02 17.30 9.46
C ASP A 328 0.33 16.95 10.78
N ARG A 329 -0.51 15.91 10.79
CA ARG A 329 -1.22 15.46 12.00
C ARG A 329 -0.27 14.93 13.09
N ILE A 330 0.80 14.21 12.72
CA ILE A 330 1.85 13.77 13.66
C ILE A 330 2.55 14.99 14.27
N LEU A 331 2.83 16.02 13.47
CA LEU A 331 3.46 17.26 13.93
C LEU A 331 2.50 18.21 14.66
N GLY A 332 1.23 17.87 14.78
CA GLY A 332 0.26 18.61 15.61
C GLY A 332 -0.70 19.52 14.86
N ALA A 333 -0.68 19.52 13.53
CA ALA A 333 -1.67 20.26 12.75
C ALA A 333 -3.11 19.76 13.02
N PRO A 334 -4.12 20.66 12.95
CA PRO A 334 -5.51 20.30 13.12
C PRO A 334 -6.04 19.42 11.96
N PRO A 335 -7.21 18.79 12.12
CA PRO A 335 -7.91 18.15 11.01
C PRO A 335 -8.26 19.11 9.89
N PHE A 336 -8.54 18.61 8.68
CA PHE A 336 -9.14 19.39 7.60
C PHE A 336 -10.43 20.04 8.07
N LEU A 337 -10.66 21.26 7.64
CA LEU A 337 -11.80 22.09 8.07
C LEU A 337 -13.07 21.76 7.30
N GLN A 338 -12.95 21.30 6.05
CA GLN A 338 -14.09 20.94 5.22
C GLN A 338 -14.23 19.41 5.18
N PRO A 339 -15.43 18.86 5.47
CA PRO A 339 -15.67 17.44 5.35
C PRO A 339 -15.77 17.02 3.88
N PHE A 340 -15.42 15.79 3.58
CA PHE A 340 -15.76 15.17 2.30
C PHE A 340 -17.26 14.85 2.26
N PRO A 341 -17.93 14.97 1.09
CA PRO A 341 -19.34 14.60 0.95
C PRO A 341 -19.58 13.15 1.36
N GLY A 342 -20.62 12.90 2.14
CA GLY A 342 -20.96 11.56 2.63
C GLY A 342 -20.00 10.96 3.64
N SER A 343 -18.95 11.71 4.05
CA SER A 343 -17.95 11.19 4.98
C SER A 343 -18.48 11.05 6.40
N GLU A 344 -17.89 10.10 7.11
CA GLU A 344 -17.92 10.02 8.57
C GLU A 344 -16.57 10.52 9.10
N ARG A 345 -16.53 11.06 10.33
CA ARG A 345 -15.25 11.27 10.99
C ARG A 345 -14.51 9.95 11.21
N ALA A 346 -13.21 9.97 11.26
CA ALA A 346 -12.43 8.81 11.69
C ALA A 346 -12.82 8.41 13.13
N LEU A 347 -12.78 7.10 13.40
CA LEU A 347 -12.93 6.60 14.76
C LEU A 347 -11.68 6.97 15.56
N THR A 348 -11.88 7.30 16.84
CA THR A 348 -10.78 7.45 17.80
C THR A 348 -10.13 6.10 18.07
N LEU A 349 -8.91 6.10 18.63
CA LEU A 349 -8.23 4.86 19.04
C LEU A 349 -9.12 3.99 19.95
N ALA A 350 -9.76 4.59 20.95
CA ALA A 350 -10.65 3.89 21.87
C ALA A 350 -11.88 3.30 21.17
N GLU A 351 -12.45 4.02 20.18
CA GLU A 351 -13.58 3.52 19.40
C GLU A 351 -13.18 2.35 18.49
N VAL A 352 -11.97 2.35 17.92
CA VAL A 352 -11.47 1.20 17.15
C VAL A 352 -11.26 0.00 18.06
N GLN A 353 -10.67 0.18 19.24
CA GLN A 353 -10.50 -0.89 20.24
C GLN A 353 -11.85 -1.45 20.72
N GLU A 354 -12.85 -0.60 20.93
CA GLU A 354 -14.22 -1.02 21.24
C GLU A 354 -14.81 -1.84 20.07
N MET A 355 -14.66 -1.37 18.83
CA MET A 355 -15.14 -2.07 17.65
C MET A 355 -14.50 -3.46 17.52
N GLN A 356 -13.18 -3.57 17.67
CA GLN A 356 -12.46 -4.85 17.64
C GLN A 356 -12.95 -5.79 18.73
N THR A 357 -13.10 -5.29 19.96
CA THR A 357 -13.63 -6.07 21.10
C THR A 357 -15.03 -6.60 20.81
N ARG A 358 -15.93 -5.77 20.28
CA ARG A 358 -17.30 -6.16 19.98
C ARG A 358 -17.39 -7.14 18.80
N LEU A 359 -16.58 -6.95 17.76
CA LEU A 359 -16.49 -7.88 16.63
C LEU A 359 -16.04 -9.26 17.11
N THR A 360 -14.99 -9.34 17.92
CA THR A 360 -14.49 -10.62 18.45
C THR A 360 -15.53 -11.31 19.32
N ARG A 361 -16.24 -10.58 20.18
CA ARG A 361 -17.37 -11.13 20.98
C ARG A 361 -18.53 -11.63 20.12
N ALA A 362 -18.77 -10.99 18.97
CA ALA A 362 -19.80 -11.41 18.00
C ALA A 362 -19.37 -12.57 17.09
N GLY A 363 -18.17 -13.13 17.31
CA GLY A 363 -17.62 -14.28 16.57
C GLY A 363 -16.80 -13.90 15.33
N PHE A 364 -16.44 -12.63 15.16
CA PHE A 364 -15.58 -12.15 14.09
C PHE A 364 -14.20 -11.80 14.63
N ASP A 365 -13.23 -12.69 14.44
CA ASP A 365 -11.88 -12.50 14.97
C ASP A 365 -11.17 -11.33 14.28
N THR A 366 -10.65 -10.40 15.07
CA THR A 366 -9.92 -9.21 14.61
C THR A 366 -8.40 -9.33 14.76
N GLY A 367 -7.90 -10.46 15.25
CA GLY A 367 -6.48 -10.67 15.53
C GLY A 367 -5.98 -9.87 16.75
N GLY A 368 -6.89 -9.24 17.53
CA GLY A 368 -6.55 -8.44 18.71
C GLY A 368 -7.40 -7.17 18.82
N THR A 369 -7.13 -6.38 19.89
CA THR A 369 -7.85 -5.12 20.21
C THR A 369 -6.87 -3.97 20.41
N ASP A 370 -5.85 -3.91 19.57
CA ASP A 370 -4.76 -2.94 19.67
C ASP A 370 -5.12 -1.54 19.10
N GLY A 371 -6.31 -1.41 18.50
CA GLY A 371 -6.78 -0.17 17.86
C GLY A 371 -6.21 0.07 16.47
N ARG A 372 -5.49 -0.92 15.91
CA ARG A 372 -4.98 -0.90 14.55
C ARG A 372 -5.90 -1.69 13.63
N VAL A 373 -6.34 -1.07 12.55
CA VAL A 373 -7.16 -1.75 11.52
C VAL A 373 -6.22 -2.45 10.54
N GLY A 374 -5.89 -3.71 10.83
CA GLY A 374 -5.15 -4.63 9.96
C GLY A 374 -6.07 -5.50 9.11
N ASN A 375 -5.49 -6.44 8.34
CA ASN A 375 -6.24 -7.31 7.44
C ASN A 375 -7.30 -8.16 8.15
N ASP A 376 -6.99 -8.70 9.33
CA ASP A 376 -7.94 -9.50 10.12
C ASP A 376 -9.12 -8.64 10.57
N THR A 377 -8.84 -7.42 11.05
CA THR A 377 -9.88 -6.46 11.41
C THR A 377 -10.74 -6.06 10.20
N LEU A 378 -10.14 -5.80 9.02
CA LEU A 378 -10.88 -5.49 7.79
C LEU A 378 -11.79 -6.65 7.37
N LYS A 379 -11.29 -7.88 7.45
CA LYS A 379 -12.06 -9.09 7.17
C LYS A 379 -13.21 -9.23 8.16
N ALA A 380 -12.96 -9.11 9.44
CA ALA A 380 -13.97 -9.20 10.50
C ALA A 380 -15.08 -8.16 10.32
N ILE A 381 -14.72 -6.91 9.97
CA ILE A 381 -15.69 -5.84 9.68
C ILE A 381 -16.56 -6.23 8.48
N LYS A 382 -15.96 -6.68 7.38
CA LYS A 382 -16.68 -7.06 6.16
C LYS A 382 -17.64 -8.21 6.41
N ASP A 383 -17.18 -9.26 7.10
CA ASP A 383 -18.01 -10.42 7.44
C ASP A 383 -19.18 -10.00 8.36
N PHE A 384 -18.94 -9.11 9.33
CA PHE A 384 -20.00 -8.52 10.15
C PHE A 384 -20.98 -7.70 9.33
N GLN A 385 -20.51 -6.83 8.42
CA GLN A 385 -21.38 -6.02 7.55
C GLN A 385 -22.34 -6.92 6.76
N ILE A 386 -21.81 -8.02 6.17
CA ILE A 386 -22.62 -8.99 5.43
C ILE A 386 -23.67 -9.62 6.33
N LYS A 387 -23.30 -10.11 7.52
CA LYS A 387 -24.23 -10.75 8.47
C LYS A 387 -25.30 -9.78 8.98
N ALA A 388 -24.92 -8.53 9.25
CA ALA A 388 -25.79 -7.49 9.77
C ALA A 388 -26.64 -6.79 8.69
N GLY A 389 -26.49 -7.15 7.40
CA GLY A 389 -27.18 -6.52 6.27
C GLY A 389 -26.78 -5.06 6.03
N LEU A 390 -25.58 -4.66 6.43
CA LEU A 390 -25.06 -3.30 6.19
C LEU A 390 -24.54 -3.17 4.74
N THR A 391 -24.89 -2.06 4.11
CA THR A 391 -24.47 -1.78 2.73
C THR A 391 -23.78 -0.40 2.67
N PRO A 392 -22.64 -0.31 1.97
CA PRO A 392 -21.87 -1.40 1.34
C PRO A 392 -21.17 -2.29 2.38
N ALA A 393 -20.95 -3.57 2.03
CA ALA A 393 -20.10 -4.47 2.82
C ALA A 393 -18.64 -4.39 2.30
N ASP A 394 -18.01 -3.25 2.53
CA ASP A 394 -16.71 -2.86 1.98
C ASP A 394 -15.52 -3.08 2.92
N GLY A 395 -15.81 -3.47 4.19
CA GLY A 395 -14.80 -3.62 5.23
C GLY A 395 -14.40 -2.28 5.90
N TYR A 396 -15.07 -1.16 5.58
CA TYR A 396 -14.82 0.10 6.27
C TYR A 396 -15.48 0.12 7.66
N GLY A 397 -14.66 0.21 8.71
CA GLY A 397 -15.09 0.27 10.11
C GLY A 397 -15.34 1.69 10.58
N GLY A 398 -16.48 2.28 10.20
CA GLY A 398 -16.87 3.63 10.58
C GLY A 398 -17.91 3.66 11.70
N LEU A 399 -18.46 4.87 11.94
CA LEU A 399 -19.48 5.12 12.97
C LEU A 399 -20.72 4.24 12.79
N LYS A 400 -21.15 3.96 11.56
CA LYS A 400 -22.30 3.10 11.26
C LYS A 400 -22.07 1.66 11.75
N VAL A 401 -20.90 1.11 11.49
CA VAL A 401 -20.52 -0.24 11.96
C VAL A 401 -20.48 -0.30 13.47
N LEU A 402 -19.81 0.68 14.10
CA LEU A 402 -19.73 0.77 15.56
C LEU A 402 -21.11 0.93 16.21
N ALA A 403 -21.97 1.79 15.67
CA ALA A 403 -23.34 1.98 16.17
C ALA A 403 -24.15 0.68 16.09
N ARG A 404 -24.03 -0.08 14.99
CA ARG A 404 -24.73 -1.37 14.84
C ARG A 404 -24.22 -2.43 15.82
N LEU A 405 -22.90 -2.48 16.06
CA LEU A 405 -22.30 -3.35 17.06
C LEU A 405 -22.72 -3.01 18.51
N ARG A 406 -22.95 -1.72 18.81
CA ARG A 406 -23.46 -1.27 20.11
C ARG A 406 -24.91 -1.69 20.37
N GLN A 407 -25.70 -1.91 19.31
CA GLN A 407 -27.10 -2.37 19.40
C GLN A 407 -27.24 -3.90 19.60
N GLY A 408 -26.13 -4.64 19.74
CA GLY A 408 -26.13 -6.08 19.96
C GLY A 408 -26.08 -6.87 18.66
N GLY A 409 -25.20 -6.50 17.77
CA GLY A 409 -24.90 -6.95 16.40
C GLY A 409 -25.15 -8.35 16.01
#